data_f0580aaf2301439b4ce3d767374e7b39
#
_entry.id   f0580aaf2301439b4ce3d767374e7b39
#
_cell.length_a   1.000
_cell.length_b   1.000
_cell.length_c   1.000
_cell.angle_alpha   90.00
_cell.angle_beta   90.00
_cell.angle_gamma   90.00
#
_symmetry.space_group_name_H-M   'P 1'
#
loop_
_entity.id
_entity.type
_entity.pdbx_description
1 polymer ?
#
loop_
_entity_poly.entity_id
_entity_poly.type
_entity_poly.pdbx_seq_one_letter_code
_entity_poly.pdbx_strand_id
1 'polypeptide(L)'
;MIAFLMGMFFSTQAADHVKGNGKLSTKKITIDDFNAIKFDGVIDFNYEQSESTPHIEITVDENLHPYVNIDIQDRVLTVGFKGAKVDHFTKFIFKTNSKWLKEVKASGNANFIANSPLKGDELKINARYSFFISSSKAIMEGTWLYGPK
;
A
#
# COMPACT_ATOMS: atom_id res chain seq x y z
N MET A 1 -26.34 -13.71 50.63
CA MET A 1 -26.16 -12.76 49.54
C MET A 1 -24.76 -12.99 48.98
N ILE A 2 -24.66 -13.76 47.91
CA ILE A 2 -23.36 -14.11 47.29
C ILE A 2 -23.19 -13.18 46.11
N ALA A 3 -22.23 -12.22 46.19
CA ALA A 3 -21.85 -11.35 45.11
C ALA A 3 -20.94 -12.15 44.13
N PHE A 4 -21.48 -12.50 42.99
CA PHE A 4 -20.72 -13.10 41.89
C PHE A 4 -19.89 -12.01 41.22
N LEU A 5 -18.62 -11.91 41.56
CA LEU A 5 -17.66 -11.03 40.90
C LEU A 5 -17.30 -11.68 39.58
N MET A 6 -18.00 -11.28 38.51
CA MET A 6 -17.71 -11.71 37.15
C MET A 6 -16.45 -10.94 36.68
N GLY A 7 -15.29 -11.53 36.91
CA GLY A 7 -14.01 -11.00 36.39
C GLY A 7 -14.02 -11.05 34.87
N MET A 8 -14.16 -9.89 34.25
CA MET A 8 -13.89 -9.75 32.82
C MET A 8 -12.40 -9.95 32.60
N PHE A 9 -12.03 -11.13 32.18
CA PHE A 9 -10.69 -11.35 31.60
C PHE A 9 -10.65 -10.66 30.23
N PHE A 10 -10.11 -9.46 30.20
CA PHE A 10 -9.65 -8.87 28.96
C PHE A 10 -8.39 -9.65 28.54
N SER A 11 -8.55 -10.65 27.69
CA SER A 11 -7.41 -11.24 27.02
C SER A 11 -6.91 -10.21 26.00
N THR A 12 -5.88 -9.51 26.36
CA THR A 12 -5.09 -8.73 25.39
C THR A 12 -4.39 -9.74 24.49
N GLN A 13 -4.97 -10.02 23.32
CA GLN A 13 -4.27 -10.77 22.30
C GLN A 13 -3.12 -9.87 21.81
N ALA A 14 -1.90 -10.26 22.14
CA ALA A 14 -0.73 -9.69 21.50
C ALA A 14 -0.82 -9.97 20.00
N ALA A 15 -0.56 -8.97 19.15
CA ALA A 15 -0.52 -9.18 17.71
C ALA A 15 0.52 -10.26 17.38
N ASP A 16 0.11 -11.26 16.59
CA ASP A 16 1.03 -12.29 16.13
C ASP A 16 2.18 -11.65 15.34
N HIS A 17 3.40 -12.01 15.70
CA HIS A 17 4.59 -11.60 14.98
C HIS A 17 4.89 -12.60 13.88
N VAL A 18 4.95 -12.14 12.64
CA VAL A 18 5.17 -12.97 11.46
C VAL A 18 6.41 -12.53 10.71
N LYS A 19 7.19 -13.50 10.24
CA LYS A 19 8.37 -13.28 9.40
C LYS A 19 8.15 -13.90 8.03
N GLY A 20 8.64 -13.23 7.00
CA GLY A 20 8.69 -13.82 5.65
C GLY A 20 9.56 -15.05 5.60
N ASN A 21 9.17 -16.03 4.78
CA ASN A 21 9.85 -17.31 4.64
C ASN A 21 10.96 -17.33 3.56
N GLY A 22 11.23 -16.19 2.94
CA GLY A 22 12.26 -16.07 1.89
C GLY A 22 11.83 -16.54 0.49
N LYS A 23 10.61 -17.07 0.36
CA LYS A 23 10.09 -17.55 -0.94
C LYS A 23 9.11 -16.53 -1.50
N LEU A 24 9.53 -15.79 -2.51
CA LEU A 24 8.67 -14.81 -3.17
C LEU A 24 7.62 -15.47 -4.04
N SER A 25 6.40 -14.98 -3.97
CA SER A 25 5.33 -15.33 -4.89
C SER A 25 4.53 -14.10 -5.31
N THR A 26 3.95 -14.14 -6.50
CA THR A 26 3.17 -13.04 -7.07
C THR A 26 1.72 -13.44 -7.21
N LYS A 27 0.83 -12.58 -6.72
CA LYS A 27 -0.62 -12.70 -6.95
C LYS A 27 -1.12 -11.50 -7.74
N LYS A 28 -2.05 -11.76 -8.66
CA LYS A 28 -2.75 -10.75 -9.45
C LYS A 28 -4.23 -10.72 -9.09
N ILE A 29 -4.75 -9.53 -8.85
CA ILE A 29 -6.14 -9.30 -8.45
C ILE A 29 -6.71 -8.17 -9.29
N THR A 30 -7.91 -8.35 -9.85
CA THR A 30 -8.68 -7.27 -10.49
C THR A 30 -9.34 -6.45 -9.40
N ILE A 31 -9.33 -5.13 -9.54
CA ILE A 31 -9.85 -4.18 -8.55
C ILE A 31 -10.72 -3.11 -9.22
N ASP A 32 -11.47 -2.39 -8.41
CA ASP A 32 -12.17 -1.19 -8.83
C ASP A 32 -11.19 -0.04 -9.11
N ASP A 33 -11.61 0.92 -9.94
CA ASP A 33 -10.79 2.09 -10.25
C ASP A 33 -10.65 3.01 -9.03
N PHE A 34 -9.47 3.59 -8.89
CA PHE A 34 -9.12 4.49 -7.81
C PHE A 34 -8.40 5.74 -8.34
N ASN A 35 -8.34 6.79 -7.53
CA ASN A 35 -7.61 8.01 -7.85
C ASN A 35 -6.69 8.50 -6.74
N ALA A 36 -6.63 7.80 -5.64
CA ALA A 36 -5.71 8.06 -4.55
C ALA A 36 -5.14 6.75 -4.01
N ILE A 37 -3.92 6.81 -3.51
CA ILE A 37 -3.21 5.68 -2.92
C ILE A 37 -2.76 6.05 -1.53
N LYS A 38 -3.00 5.14 -0.59
CA LYS A 38 -2.49 5.21 0.78
C LYS A 38 -1.75 3.93 1.11
N PHE A 39 -0.52 4.02 1.54
CA PHE A 39 0.24 2.86 1.96
C PHE A 39 1.08 3.12 3.20
N ASP A 40 1.31 2.05 3.94
CA ASP A 40 2.09 2.03 5.16
C ASP A 40 3.17 0.95 5.07
N GLY A 41 4.37 1.24 5.56
CA GLY A 41 5.50 0.33 5.58
C GLY A 41 6.55 0.60 4.50
N VAL A 42 7.38 -0.40 4.23
CA VAL A 42 8.46 -0.37 3.23
C VAL A 42 7.98 -1.05 1.96
N ILE A 43 7.66 -0.27 0.94
CA ILE A 43 7.02 -0.77 -0.29
C ILE A 43 7.72 -0.22 -1.52
N ASP A 44 8.00 -1.10 -2.49
CA ASP A 44 8.35 -0.72 -3.86
C ASP A 44 7.07 -0.66 -4.69
N PHE A 45 6.61 0.54 -4.99
CA PHE A 45 5.33 0.79 -5.63
C PHE A 45 5.52 1.18 -7.10
N ASN A 46 5.05 0.35 -8.01
CA ASN A 46 5.06 0.59 -9.44
C ASN A 46 3.66 0.97 -9.91
N TYR A 47 3.53 2.13 -10.51
CA TYR A 47 2.26 2.66 -10.98
C TYR A 47 2.28 2.97 -12.47
N GLU A 48 1.19 2.64 -13.15
CA GLU A 48 0.93 3.00 -14.54
C GLU A 48 -0.42 3.73 -14.65
N GLN A 49 -0.42 4.89 -15.27
CA GLN A 49 -1.67 5.54 -15.66
C GLN A 49 -2.16 4.93 -16.95
N SER A 50 -3.33 4.30 -16.93
CA SER A 50 -3.84 3.51 -18.06
C SER A 50 -5.36 3.43 -18.03
N GLU A 51 -5.98 3.40 -19.22
CA GLU A 51 -7.40 3.12 -19.41
C GLU A 51 -7.76 1.63 -19.30
N SER A 52 -6.77 0.77 -19.15
CA SER A 52 -6.97 -0.68 -18.98
C SER A 52 -7.69 -1.00 -17.68
N THR A 53 -8.32 -2.17 -17.60
CA THR A 53 -8.95 -2.65 -16.37
C THR A 53 -7.99 -2.61 -15.20
N PRO A 54 -8.33 -1.91 -14.11
CA PRO A 54 -7.46 -1.80 -12.95
C PRO A 54 -7.17 -3.17 -12.33
N HIS A 55 -5.93 -3.40 -12.00
CA HIS A 55 -5.48 -4.62 -11.34
C HIS A 55 -4.29 -4.34 -10.41
N ILE A 56 -4.02 -5.29 -9.57
CA ILE A 56 -2.90 -5.27 -8.64
C ILE A 56 -2.10 -6.55 -8.83
N GLU A 57 -0.79 -6.42 -8.95
CA GLU A 57 0.16 -7.51 -8.81
C GLU A 57 0.99 -7.30 -7.54
N ILE A 58 0.99 -8.29 -6.66
CA ILE A 58 1.68 -8.24 -5.37
C ILE A 58 2.73 -9.33 -5.34
N THR A 59 3.98 -8.94 -5.17
CA THR A 59 5.09 -9.85 -4.94
C THR A 59 5.60 -9.68 -3.52
N VAL A 60 5.48 -10.72 -2.73
CA VAL A 60 5.89 -10.77 -1.32
C VAL A 60 6.23 -12.23 -0.96
N ASP A 61 6.84 -12.45 0.20
CA ASP A 61 7.02 -13.81 0.72
C ASP A 61 5.68 -14.56 0.76
N GLU A 62 5.65 -15.81 0.27
CA GLU A 62 4.40 -16.54 0.03
C GLU A 62 3.51 -16.68 1.28
N ASN A 63 4.13 -16.83 2.45
CA ASN A 63 3.44 -16.95 3.73
C ASN A 63 2.87 -15.62 4.24
N LEU A 64 3.24 -14.49 3.65
CA LEU A 64 2.74 -13.16 4.05
C LEU A 64 1.50 -12.71 3.26
N HIS A 65 1.16 -13.35 2.15
CA HIS A 65 -0.02 -13.00 1.37
C HIS A 65 -1.33 -12.92 2.18
N PRO A 66 -1.59 -13.81 3.17
CA PRO A 66 -2.80 -13.71 3.98
C PRO A 66 -2.91 -12.42 4.82
N TYR A 67 -1.77 -11.78 5.08
CA TYR A 67 -1.68 -10.55 5.87
C TYR A 67 -1.63 -9.28 5.02
N VAL A 68 -1.51 -9.40 3.70
CA VAL A 68 -1.57 -8.24 2.81
C VAL A 68 -2.98 -7.69 2.79
N ASN A 69 -3.12 -6.44 3.18
CA ASN A 69 -4.38 -5.71 3.13
C ASN A 69 -4.45 -4.88 1.85
N ILE A 70 -5.51 -5.08 1.10
CA ILE A 70 -5.88 -4.28 -0.07
C ILE A 70 -7.34 -3.89 0.13
N ASP A 71 -7.59 -2.62 0.19
CA ASP A 71 -8.94 -2.08 0.37
C ASP A 71 -9.13 -0.85 -0.51
N ILE A 72 -10.32 -0.72 -1.11
CA ILE A 72 -10.70 0.45 -1.89
C ILE A 72 -11.98 1.00 -1.32
N GLN A 73 -11.90 2.21 -0.76
CA GLN A 73 -13.04 2.96 -0.27
C GLN A 73 -12.96 4.38 -0.79
N ASP A 74 -14.06 4.92 -1.26
CA ASP A 74 -14.15 6.29 -1.79
C ASP A 74 -13.06 6.60 -2.84
N ARG A 75 -12.74 5.59 -3.68
CA ARG A 75 -11.68 5.65 -4.70
C ARG A 75 -10.25 5.81 -4.12
N VAL A 76 -10.05 5.49 -2.87
CA VAL A 76 -8.75 5.44 -2.20
C VAL A 76 -8.30 3.99 -2.06
N LEU A 77 -7.24 3.63 -2.76
CA LEU A 77 -6.58 2.33 -2.61
C LEU A 77 -5.69 2.36 -1.37
N THR A 78 -5.99 1.51 -0.40
CA THR A 78 -5.17 1.33 0.80
C THR A 78 -4.40 0.02 0.72
N VAL A 79 -3.08 0.08 0.92
CA VAL A 79 -2.19 -1.07 0.88
C VAL A 79 -1.31 -1.12 2.13
N GLY A 80 -1.15 -2.30 2.69
CA GLY A 80 -0.30 -2.53 3.85
C GLY A 80 -0.41 -3.95 4.37
N PHE A 81 -0.04 -4.17 5.60
CA PHE A 81 -0.26 -5.43 6.31
C PHE A 81 -1.34 -5.26 7.37
N LYS A 82 -2.14 -6.30 7.59
CA LYS A 82 -3.22 -6.35 8.58
C LYS A 82 -3.32 -7.72 9.22
N GLY A 83 -3.69 -7.76 10.51
CA GLY A 83 -3.91 -9.01 11.25
C GLY A 83 -2.65 -9.59 11.90
N ALA A 84 -1.47 -9.10 11.57
CA ALA A 84 -0.22 -9.45 12.22
C ALA A 84 0.78 -8.30 12.14
N LYS A 85 1.76 -8.31 13.04
CA LYS A 85 2.94 -7.46 12.93
C LYS A 85 3.99 -8.19 12.10
N VAL A 86 4.28 -7.69 10.90
CA VAL A 86 5.30 -8.24 10.03
C VAL A 86 6.65 -7.65 10.44
N ASP A 87 7.51 -8.47 11.03
CA ASP A 87 8.80 -8.03 11.54
C ASP A 87 9.89 -8.00 10.47
N HIS A 88 9.81 -8.92 9.51
CA HIS A 88 10.78 -9.03 8.43
C HIS A 88 10.16 -9.67 7.20
N PHE A 89 10.51 -9.15 6.03
CA PHE A 89 10.15 -9.70 4.72
C PHE A 89 11.27 -9.48 3.72
N THR A 90 11.32 -10.30 2.68
CA THR A 90 12.36 -10.23 1.66
C THR A 90 12.17 -9.03 0.75
N LYS A 91 10.96 -8.89 0.19
CA LYS A 91 10.52 -7.75 -0.64
C LYS A 91 9.02 -7.57 -0.55
N PHE A 92 8.56 -6.35 -0.71
CA PHE A 92 7.15 -6.05 -0.94
C PHE A 92 7.05 -5.15 -2.16
N ILE A 93 6.77 -5.77 -3.30
CA ILE A 93 6.63 -5.09 -4.59
C ILE A 93 5.17 -5.06 -4.96
N PHE A 94 4.71 -3.90 -5.33
CA PHE A 94 3.33 -3.64 -5.70
C PHE A 94 3.28 -3.00 -7.08
N LYS A 95 2.49 -3.59 -7.99
CA LYS A 95 2.25 -3.01 -9.32
C LYS A 95 0.78 -2.81 -9.51
N THR A 96 0.37 -1.64 -9.98
CA THR A 96 -1.04 -1.33 -10.23
C THR A 96 -1.20 -0.27 -11.31
N ASN A 97 -2.42 -0.12 -11.80
CA ASN A 97 -2.82 0.89 -12.75
C ASN A 97 -4.16 1.51 -12.38
N SER A 98 -4.36 2.75 -12.76
CA SER A 98 -5.66 3.42 -12.73
C SER A 98 -5.74 4.49 -13.83
N LYS A 99 -6.94 5.02 -14.07
CA LYS A 99 -7.14 6.06 -15.09
C LYS A 99 -6.51 7.39 -14.70
N TRP A 100 -6.64 7.76 -13.43
CA TRP A 100 -6.18 9.03 -12.88
C TRP A 100 -5.63 8.85 -11.49
N LEU A 101 -4.51 9.50 -11.21
CA LEU A 101 -3.94 9.57 -9.88
C LEU A 101 -3.89 11.04 -9.43
N LYS A 102 -4.53 11.34 -8.30
CA LYS A 102 -4.61 12.69 -7.70
C LYS A 102 -3.83 12.83 -6.42
N GLU A 103 -3.68 11.74 -5.67
CA GLU A 103 -3.03 11.79 -4.36
C GLU A 103 -2.28 10.50 -4.05
N VAL A 104 -1.11 10.64 -3.46
CA VAL A 104 -0.32 9.55 -2.86
C VAL A 104 -0.01 9.91 -1.41
N LYS A 105 -0.41 9.06 -0.47
CA LYS A 105 -0.09 9.17 0.95
C LYS A 105 0.79 8.00 1.37
N ALA A 106 1.98 8.31 1.86
CA ALA A 106 2.93 7.32 2.33
C ALA A 106 3.26 7.54 3.82
N SER A 107 3.04 6.54 4.66
CA SER A 107 3.45 6.54 6.06
C SER A 107 4.52 5.49 6.33
N GLY A 108 5.62 5.56 5.61
CA GLY A 108 6.73 4.62 5.68
C GLY A 108 7.78 4.99 4.66
N ASN A 109 8.76 4.11 4.46
CA ASN A 109 9.76 4.29 3.42
C ASN A 109 9.21 3.68 2.13
N ALA A 110 8.98 4.53 1.13
CA ALA A 110 8.40 4.07 -0.12
C ALA A 110 9.21 4.52 -1.32
N ASN A 111 9.32 3.62 -2.27
CA ASN A 111 9.87 3.89 -3.58
C ASN A 111 8.71 3.85 -4.59
N PHE A 112 8.33 5.02 -5.08
CA PHE A 112 7.26 5.15 -6.07
C PHE A 112 7.85 5.27 -7.47
N ILE A 113 7.50 4.34 -8.33
CA ILE A 113 7.99 4.27 -9.70
C ILE A 113 6.82 4.47 -10.65
N ALA A 114 6.82 5.57 -11.39
CA ALA A 114 5.86 5.79 -12.46
C ALA A 114 6.38 5.16 -13.75
N ASN A 115 5.66 4.19 -14.27
CA ASN A 115 6.00 3.46 -15.50
C ASN A 115 5.38 4.07 -16.77
N SER A 116 4.56 5.09 -16.60
CA SER A 116 3.94 5.86 -17.69
C SER A 116 3.95 7.35 -17.37
N PRO A 117 3.80 8.23 -18.37
CA PRO A 117 3.53 9.63 -18.09
C PRO A 117 2.29 9.80 -17.22
N LEU A 118 2.42 10.58 -16.15
CA LEU A 118 1.29 10.93 -15.30
C LEU A 118 0.66 12.21 -15.82
N LYS A 119 -0.60 12.10 -16.21
CA LYS A 119 -1.40 13.22 -16.73
C LYS A 119 -2.44 13.60 -15.68
N GLY A 120 -2.64 14.90 -15.49
CA GLY A 120 -3.63 15.43 -14.57
C GLY A 120 -3.30 16.86 -14.20
N ASP A 121 -4.29 17.58 -13.65
CA ASP A 121 -4.12 18.98 -13.28
C ASP A 121 -3.26 19.15 -12.04
N GLU A 122 -3.32 18.18 -11.12
CA GLU A 122 -2.62 18.22 -9.84
C GLU A 122 -2.38 16.79 -9.31
N LEU A 123 -1.19 16.54 -8.80
CA LEU A 123 -0.88 15.37 -8.00
C LEU A 123 -0.33 15.80 -6.64
N LYS A 124 -1.05 15.44 -5.56
CA LYS A 124 -0.59 15.64 -4.18
C LYS A 124 0.21 14.45 -3.69
N ILE A 125 1.39 14.71 -3.15
CA ILE A 125 2.22 13.69 -2.52
C ILE A 125 2.45 14.07 -1.06
N ASN A 126 1.94 13.26 -0.15
CA ASN A 126 2.11 13.40 1.28
C ASN A 126 2.95 12.23 1.79
N ALA A 127 4.19 12.46 2.11
CA ALA A 127 5.09 11.43 2.63
C ALA A 127 5.64 11.83 4.00
N ARG A 128 5.57 10.90 4.97
CA ARG A 128 6.03 11.16 6.35
C ARG A 128 7.50 10.83 6.55
N TYR A 129 8.03 9.89 5.76
CA TYR A 129 9.42 9.44 5.81
C TYR A 129 10.07 9.53 4.43
N SER A 130 11.09 8.74 4.16
CA SER A 130 11.78 8.75 2.87
C SER A 130 10.84 8.29 1.76
N PHE A 131 10.64 9.14 0.78
CA PHE A 131 9.83 8.85 -0.40
C PHE A 131 10.64 9.22 -1.64
N PHE A 132 10.91 8.25 -2.49
CA PHE A 132 11.62 8.45 -3.74
C PHE A 132 10.67 8.30 -4.91
N ILE A 133 10.70 9.28 -5.80
CA ILE A 133 9.99 9.20 -7.08
C ILE A 133 11.04 8.92 -8.13
N SER A 134 10.94 7.77 -8.78
CA SER A 134 11.70 7.48 -9.97
C SER A 134 10.77 7.33 -11.16
N SER A 135 11.21 7.82 -12.31
CA SER A 135 10.46 7.71 -13.54
C SER A 135 11.39 7.23 -14.63
N SER A 136 11.13 6.05 -15.17
CA SER A 136 11.90 5.55 -16.29
C SER A 136 11.48 6.17 -17.63
N LYS A 137 10.30 6.80 -17.71
CA LYS A 137 9.73 7.41 -18.93
C LYS A 137 8.71 8.52 -18.66
N ALA A 138 8.51 8.97 -17.41
CA ALA A 138 7.44 9.89 -17.12
C ALA A 138 7.84 11.34 -17.40
N ILE A 139 7.22 11.94 -18.39
CA ILE A 139 7.06 13.39 -18.45
C ILE A 139 5.85 13.71 -17.59
N MET A 140 6.08 14.47 -16.55
CA MET A 140 5.03 14.91 -15.66
C MET A 140 4.44 16.22 -16.19
N GLU A 141 3.20 16.18 -16.63
CA GLU A 141 2.43 17.36 -16.97
C GLU A 141 1.49 17.66 -15.79
N GLY A 142 1.61 18.84 -15.18
CA GLY A 142 0.75 19.28 -14.08
C GLY A 142 1.51 19.89 -12.89
N THR A 143 0.78 20.29 -11.86
CA THR A 143 1.31 20.89 -10.63
C THR A 143 1.60 19.82 -9.59
N TRP A 144 2.79 19.88 -9.00
CA TRP A 144 3.25 18.94 -7.98
C TRP A 144 3.29 19.62 -6.63
N LEU A 145 2.58 19.04 -5.66
CA LEU A 145 2.64 19.46 -4.27
C LEU A 145 3.27 18.34 -3.44
N TYR A 146 4.53 18.52 -3.08
CA TYR A 146 5.26 17.66 -2.16
C TYR A 146 5.44 18.39 -0.83
N GLY A 147 5.03 17.74 0.28
CA GLY A 147 5.23 18.25 1.61
C GLY A 147 5.15 17.17 2.68
N PRO A 148 6.01 17.21 3.70
CA PRO A 148 5.82 16.42 4.90
C PRO A 148 4.62 17.00 5.69
N LYS A 149 3.79 16.13 6.21
CA LYS A 149 2.83 16.48 7.25
C LYS A 149 3.37 16.11 8.60
#